data_d8cf0d4a692eb08c1ba0d4c84fc268c0
#
_entry.id   d8cf0d4a692eb08c1ba0d4c84fc268c0
#
_cell.length_a   1.000
_cell.length_b   1.000
_cell.length_c   1.000
_cell.angle_alpha   90.00
_cell.angle_beta   90.00
_cell.angle_gamma   90.00
#
_symmetry.space_group_name_H-M   'P 1'
#
loop_
_entity.id
_entity.type
_entity.pdbx_description
1 polymer ?
#
loop_
_entity_poly.entity_id
_entity_poly.type
_entity_poly.pdbx_seq_one_letter_code
_entity_poly.pdbx_strand_id
1 'polypeptide(L)'
;MGNKDNMELPVMMYVHGFMSGTNGAKQRQLQKQFKGRFRVIAPELDADPDNSLKLLNKVIEDESPEIIVGTSLGGWLTLMCESGNAELVIVNPATEPYKTLSQWLNEPQTYFCPRLDGNQTYVLTQEVLDKYLKYDTIKEIREKKQRLHALCSTKDELIGDLHIKTLKPILPKDRLKIVDDFGHQCRDAGLNHLFEIIEQIVLSP
;
A
#
# COMPACT_ATOMS: atom_id res chain seq x y z
N MET A 1 -41.96 -10.65 9.66
CA MET A 1 -40.57 -11.03 10.02
C MET A 1 -39.67 -10.45 8.96
N GLY A 2 -39.04 -9.32 9.31
CA GLY A 2 -38.32 -8.50 8.33
C GLY A 2 -37.07 -9.16 7.80
N ASN A 3 -36.84 -8.96 6.50
CA ASN A 3 -35.56 -9.17 5.84
C ASN A 3 -34.47 -8.49 6.69
N LYS A 4 -33.53 -9.25 7.23
CA LYS A 4 -32.24 -8.70 7.61
C LYS A 4 -31.60 -8.36 6.27
N ASP A 5 -31.52 -7.08 5.98
CA ASP A 5 -30.76 -6.54 4.87
C ASP A 5 -29.38 -7.19 4.93
N ASN A 6 -29.08 -7.96 3.91
CA ASN A 6 -27.75 -8.55 3.71
C ASN A 6 -26.86 -7.41 3.20
N MET A 7 -26.58 -6.41 4.06
CA MET A 7 -25.64 -5.33 3.71
C MET A 7 -24.27 -5.99 3.52
N GLU A 8 -23.79 -5.96 2.29
CA GLU A 8 -22.42 -6.35 2.01
C GLU A 8 -21.47 -5.50 2.84
N LEU A 9 -20.45 -6.14 3.42
CA LEU A 9 -19.44 -5.41 4.19
C LEU A 9 -18.69 -4.44 3.26
N PRO A 10 -18.38 -3.24 3.74
CA PRO A 10 -17.52 -2.32 3.01
C PRO A 10 -16.19 -2.97 2.66
N VAL A 11 -15.58 -2.54 1.57
CA VAL A 11 -14.33 -3.11 1.07
C VAL A 11 -13.14 -2.33 1.57
N MET A 12 -12.14 -3.05 2.08
CA MET A 12 -10.80 -2.55 2.34
C MET A 12 -9.84 -3.27 1.38
N MET A 13 -9.11 -2.53 0.56
CA MET A 13 -8.13 -3.09 -0.36
C MET A 13 -6.70 -2.97 0.22
N TYR A 14 -5.97 -4.07 0.24
CA TYR A 14 -4.55 -4.09 0.59
C TYR A 14 -3.68 -4.21 -0.65
N VAL A 15 -2.76 -3.27 -0.81
CA VAL A 15 -1.79 -3.17 -1.92
C VAL A 15 -0.41 -3.57 -1.40
N HIS A 16 0.05 -4.75 -1.78
CA HIS A 16 1.31 -5.31 -1.26
C HIS A 16 2.56 -4.69 -1.90
N GLY A 17 3.71 -4.82 -1.23
CA GLY A 17 4.99 -4.32 -1.71
C GLY A 17 5.68 -5.25 -2.72
N PHE A 18 6.89 -4.84 -3.15
CA PHE A 18 7.76 -5.61 -4.03
C PHE A 18 8.04 -7.01 -3.48
N MET A 19 8.05 -8.02 -4.34
CA MET A 19 8.26 -9.44 -4.04
C MET A 19 7.27 -10.06 -3.04
N SER A 20 6.14 -9.42 -2.81
CA SER A 20 5.02 -9.97 -2.03
C SER A 20 3.89 -10.42 -2.98
N GLY A 21 2.74 -10.79 -2.42
CA GLY A 21 1.58 -11.24 -3.19
C GLY A 21 0.32 -11.22 -2.34
N THR A 22 -0.78 -11.64 -2.94
CA THR A 22 -2.03 -11.89 -2.22
C THR A 22 -1.83 -12.98 -1.16
N ASN A 23 -2.65 -12.99 -0.12
CA ASN A 23 -2.51 -13.87 1.06
C ASN A 23 -1.20 -13.68 1.87
N GLY A 24 -0.51 -12.56 1.70
CA GLY A 24 0.63 -12.20 2.52
C GLY A 24 0.26 -11.97 4.00
N ALA A 25 1.27 -11.90 4.88
CA ALA A 25 1.05 -11.79 6.33
C ALA A 25 0.22 -10.55 6.70
N LYS A 26 0.47 -9.38 6.10
CA LYS A 26 -0.26 -8.15 6.40
C LYS A 26 -1.74 -8.22 6.01
N GLN A 27 -2.05 -8.78 4.84
CA GLN A 27 -3.45 -8.99 4.46
C GLN A 27 -4.18 -9.85 5.50
N ARG A 28 -3.58 -10.97 5.92
CA ARG A 28 -4.18 -11.83 6.96
C ARG A 28 -4.39 -11.12 8.29
N GLN A 29 -3.45 -10.23 8.67
CA GLN A 29 -3.59 -9.42 9.88
C GLN A 29 -4.74 -8.41 9.76
N LEU A 30 -4.88 -7.72 8.62
CA LEU A 30 -6.00 -6.83 8.34
C LEU A 30 -7.34 -7.61 8.35
N GLN A 31 -7.41 -8.78 7.69
CA GLN A 31 -8.59 -9.65 7.70
C GLN A 31 -8.99 -10.06 9.11
N LYS A 32 -8.01 -10.41 9.95
CA LYS A 32 -8.25 -10.79 11.35
C LYS A 32 -8.75 -9.61 12.18
N GLN A 33 -8.08 -8.45 12.07
CA GLN A 33 -8.38 -7.26 12.86
C GLN A 33 -9.76 -6.68 12.55
N PHE A 34 -10.11 -6.64 11.25
CA PHE A 34 -11.35 -6.00 10.77
C PHE A 34 -12.44 -7.02 10.40
N LYS A 35 -12.32 -8.25 10.89
CA LYS A 35 -13.30 -9.32 10.66
C LYS A 35 -14.72 -8.87 11.04
N GLY A 36 -15.67 -9.05 10.12
CA GLY A 36 -17.07 -8.67 10.30
C GLY A 36 -17.36 -7.17 10.16
N ARG A 37 -16.33 -6.36 9.88
CA ARG A 37 -16.45 -4.91 9.64
C ARG A 37 -16.08 -4.55 8.19
N PHE A 38 -15.10 -5.25 7.63
CA PHE A 38 -14.66 -5.07 6.24
C PHE A 38 -14.47 -6.41 5.54
N ARG A 39 -14.73 -6.42 4.25
CA ARG A 39 -14.25 -7.43 3.32
C ARG A 39 -12.87 -6.98 2.82
N VAL A 40 -11.81 -7.63 3.29
CA VAL A 40 -10.43 -7.28 2.93
C VAL A 40 -10.00 -8.05 1.69
N ILE A 41 -9.70 -7.33 0.62
CA ILE A 41 -9.20 -7.87 -0.65
C ILE A 41 -7.75 -7.45 -0.88
N ALA A 42 -7.02 -8.21 -1.70
CA ALA A 42 -5.67 -7.86 -2.14
C ALA A 42 -5.43 -8.43 -3.54
N PRO A 43 -5.32 -7.60 -4.57
CA PRO A 43 -4.99 -8.06 -5.91
C PRO A 43 -3.54 -8.57 -5.96
N GLU A 44 -3.28 -9.54 -6.86
CA GLU A 44 -1.94 -10.05 -7.13
C GLU A 44 -1.23 -9.11 -8.10
N LEU A 45 -0.25 -8.37 -7.61
CA LEU A 45 0.48 -7.36 -8.36
C LEU A 45 1.86 -7.87 -8.78
N ASP A 46 2.40 -7.32 -9.84
CA ASP A 46 3.80 -7.53 -10.25
C ASP A 46 4.64 -6.25 -10.05
N ALA A 47 5.91 -6.28 -10.48
CA ALA A 47 6.78 -5.11 -10.37
C ALA A 47 6.65 -4.14 -11.54
N ASP A 48 5.92 -4.49 -12.60
CA ASP A 48 5.64 -3.57 -13.70
C ASP A 48 4.55 -2.57 -13.27
N PRO A 49 4.86 -1.26 -13.16
CA PRO A 49 3.91 -0.27 -12.67
C PRO A 49 2.67 -0.15 -13.56
N ASP A 50 2.82 -0.31 -14.88
CA ASP A 50 1.70 -0.15 -15.80
C ASP A 50 0.70 -1.29 -15.66
N ASN A 51 1.19 -2.54 -15.56
CA ASN A 51 0.35 -3.70 -15.34
C ASN A 51 -0.35 -3.62 -13.98
N SER A 52 0.40 -3.29 -12.94
CA SER A 52 -0.14 -3.20 -11.59
C SER A 52 -1.17 -2.09 -11.44
N LEU A 53 -0.93 -0.90 -12.02
CA LEU A 53 -1.90 0.20 -11.98
C LEU A 53 -3.15 -0.11 -12.80
N LYS A 54 -3.01 -0.74 -13.96
CA LYS A 54 -4.17 -1.19 -14.76
C LYS A 54 -5.04 -2.16 -13.99
N LEU A 55 -4.42 -3.14 -13.30
CA LEU A 55 -5.16 -4.10 -12.47
C LEU A 55 -5.81 -3.42 -11.27
N LEU A 56 -5.07 -2.54 -10.56
CA LEU A 56 -5.60 -1.81 -9.40
C LEU A 56 -6.81 -0.96 -9.77
N ASN A 57 -6.71 -0.17 -10.85
CA ASN A 57 -7.80 0.70 -11.29
C ASN A 57 -9.05 -0.11 -11.64
N LYS A 58 -8.86 -1.27 -12.31
CA LYS A 58 -9.99 -2.19 -12.58
C LYS A 58 -10.62 -2.72 -11.29
N VAL A 59 -9.81 -3.18 -10.33
CA VAL A 59 -10.33 -3.69 -9.04
C VAL A 59 -11.02 -2.58 -8.24
N ILE A 60 -10.51 -1.35 -8.28
CA ILE A 60 -11.13 -0.19 -7.63
C ILE A 60 -12.49 0.13 -8.25
N GLU A 61 -12.59 0.09 -9.57
CA GLU A 61 -13.87 0.28 -10.30
C GLU A 61 -14.88 -0.80 -9.94
N ASP A 62 -14.46 -2.07 -9.93
CA ASP A 62 -15.34 -3.23 -9.68
C ASP A 62 -15.80 -3.32 -8.21
N GLU A 63 -14.91 -2.98 -7.25
CA GLU A 63 -15.09 -3.26 -5.82
C GLU A 63 -15.38 -2.01 -4.97
N SER A 64 -15.13 -0.82 -5.50
CA SER A 64 -15.36 0.48 -4.83
C SER A 64 -14.86 0.52 -3.37
N PRO A 65 -13.56 0.25 -3.10
CA PRO A 65 -13.06 0.18 -1.74
C PRO A 65 -13.21 1.52 -1.01
N GLU A 66 -13.63 1.47 0.26
CA GLU A 66 -13.68 2.66 1.14
C GLU A 66 -12.31 3.04 1.67
N ILE A 67 -11.42 2.04 1.89
CA ILE A 67 -10.06 2.23 2.38
C ILE A 67 -9.09 1.44 1.51
N ILE A 68 -7.99 2.09 1.10
CA ILE A 68 -6.89 1.45 0.39
C ILE A 68 -5.64 1.55 1.26
N VAL A 69 -5.08 0.40 1.63
CA VAL A 69 -3.87 0.30 2.47
C VAL A 69 -2.71 -0.20 1.63
N GLY A 70 -1.67 0.61 1.44
CA GLY A 70 -0.48 0.22 0.68
C GLY A 70 0.80 0.23 1.50
N THR A 71 1.69 -0.75 1.29
CA THR A 71 2.98 -0.81 2.00
C THR A 71 4.15 -0.84 1.03
N SER A 72 5.24 -0.10 1.32
CA SER A 72 6.44 -0.05 0.47
C SER A 72 6.10 0.35 -0.98
N LEU A 73 6.44 -0.47 -1.98
CA LEU A 73 6.03 -0.27 -3.37
C LEU A 73 4.50 -0.20 -3.51
N GLY A 74 3.76 -1.00 -2.73
CA GLY A 74 2.30 -0.93 -2.69
C GLY A 74 1.79 0.42 -2.18
N GLY A 75 2.52 1.08 -1.30
CA GLY A 75 2.24 2.45 -0.88
C GLY A 75 2.38 3.46 -2.03
N TRP A 76 3.40 3.29 -2.86
CA TRP A 76 3.55 4.10 -4.08
C TRP A 76 2.43 3.82 -5.10
N LEU A 77 2.11 2.55 -5.34
CA LEU A 77 0.99 2.17 -6.22
C LEU A 77 -0.35 2.75 -5.74
N THR A 78 -0.57 2.80 -4.42
CA THR A 78 -1.75 3.44 -3.81
C THR A 78 -1.79 4.95 -4.10
N LEU A 79 -0.64 5.61 -4.15
CA LEU A 79 -0.58 7.02 -4.56
C LEU A 79 -0.92 7.21 -6.05
N MET A 80 -0.48 6.27 -6.91
CA MET A 80 -0.62 6.40 -8.37
C MET A 80 -1.98 5.94 -8.91
N CYS A 81 -2.72 5.06 -8.21
CA CYS A 81 -3.98 4.52 -8.70
C CYS A 81 -5.12 5.55 -8.71
N GLU A 82 -6.16 5.29 -9.50
CA GLU A 82 -7.40 6.08 -9.58
C GLU A 82 -8.33 5.72 -8.40
N SER A 83 -7.93 6.15 -7.20
CA SER A 83 -8.51 5.71 -5.93
C SER A 83 -9.93 6.22 -5.62
N GLY A 84 -10.60 6.94 -6.53
CA GLY A 84 -11.94 7.47 -6.31
C GLY A 84 -12.02 8.30 -5.03
N ASN A 85 -12.98 8.00 -4.16
CA ASN A 85 -13.20 8.65 -2.87
C ASN A 85 -12.58 7.87 -1.68
N ALA A 86 -11.86 6.78 -1.94
CA ALA A 86 -11.29 5.96 -0.87
C ALA A 86 -10.32 6.76 0.03
N GLU A 87 -10.35 6.51 1.33
CA GLU A 87 -9.29 6.94 2.24
C GLU A 87 -8.03 6.10 1.98
N LEU A 88 -6.89 6.74 1.95
CA LEU A 88 -5.62 6.13 1.61
C LEU A 88 -4.72 6.04 2.84
N VAL A 89 -4.20 4.85 3.11
CA VAL A 89 -3.23 4.62 4.19
C VAL A 89 -1.96 4.02 3.60
N ILE A 90 -0.86 4.73 3.68
CA ILE A 90 0.43 4.26 3.16
C ILE A 90 1.44 4.05 4.29
N VAL A 91 2.17 2.95 4.24
CA VAL A 91 3.16 2.59 5.26
C VAL A 91 4.52 2.43 4.61
N ASN A 92 5.51 3.20 5.10
CA ASN A 92 6.86 3.21 4.56
C ASN A 92 6.87 3.19 3.02
N PRO A 93 6.17 4.12 2.34
CA PRO A 93 6.00 4.06 0.89
C PRO A 93 7.32 4.28 0.16
N ALA A 94 7.57 3.52 -0.91
CA ALA A 94 8.70 3.74 -1.80
C ALA A 94 8.44 4.96 -2.69
N THR A 95 8.56 6.17 -2.15
CA THR A 95 8.22 7.43 -2.85
C THR A 95 9.07 7.73 -4.08
N GLU A 96 10.24 7.09 -4.19
CA GLU A 96 11.12 7.14 -5.37
C GLU A 96 11.45 5.71 -5.81
N PRO A 97 10.49 4.96 -6.44
CA PRO A 97 10.67 3.54 -6.71
C PRO A 97 11.82 3.25 -7.67
N TYR A 98 12.08 4.10 -8.67
CA TYR A 98 13.25 3.98 -9.53
C TYR A 98 14.54 3.83 -8.70
N LYS A 99 14.73 4.71 -7.72
CA LYS A 99 15.91 4.73 -6.86
C LYS A 99 15.94 3.56 -5.88
N THR A 100 14.80 3.28 -5.23
CA THR A 100 14.75 2.25 -4.18
C THR A 100 14.80 0.83 -4.74
N LEU A 101 14.28 0.60 -5.96
CA LEU A 101 14.29 -0.72 -6.60
C LEU A 101 15.58 -1.01 -7.37
N SER A 102 16.37 0.01 -7.75
CA SER A 102 17.60 -0.18 -8.56
C SER A 102 18.62 -1.14 -7.91
N GLN A 103 18.59 -1.30 -6.60
CA GLN A 103 19.46 -2.24 -5.89
C GLN A 103 19.19 -3.72 -6.23
N TRP A 104 18.02 -4.04 -6.79
CA TRP A 104 17.64 -5.40 -7.21
C TRP A 104 17.62 -5.58 -8.72
N LEU A 105 18.16 -4.61 -9.47
CA LEU A 105 18.17 -4.65 -10.93
C LEU A 105 18.97 -5.85 -11.43
N ASN A 106 18.35 -6.64 -12.33
CA ASN A 106 18.92 -7.85 -12.96
C ASN A 106 19.29 -8.98 -11.98
N GLU A 107 18.91 -8.87 -10.72
CA GLU A 107 19.15 -9.90 -9.72
C GLU A 107 17.85 -10.71 -9.48
N PRO A 108 17.91 -12.05 -9.56
CA PRO A 108 16.72 -12.87 -9.25
C PRO A 108 16.28 -12.69 -7.80
N GLN A 109 15.03 -12.32 -7.62
CA GLN A 109 14.41 -12.17 -6.30
C GLN A 109 13.39 -13.28 -6.09
N THR A 110 13.32 -13.84 -4.88
CA THR A 110 12.32 -14.85 -4.50
C THR A 110 11.12 -14.16 -3.83
N TYR A 111 9.91 -14.54 -4.23
CA TYR A 111 8.71 -14.02 -3.59
C TYR A 111 8.60 -14.49 -2.14
N PHE A 112 8.17 -13.58 -1.25
CA PHE A 112 8.03 -13.85 0.19
C PHE A 112 6.81 -14.71 0.54
N CYS A 113 5.89 -14.90 -0.38
CA CYS A 113 4.72 -15.77 -0.23
C CYS A 113 4.36 -16.41 -1.56
N PRO A 114 3.68 -17.57 -1.55
CA PRO A 114 3.19 -18.19 -2.77
C PRO A 114 2.29 -17.24 -3.55
N ARG A 115 2.47 -17.20 -4.87
CA ARG A 115 1.67 -16.41 -5.79
C ARG A 115 0.60 -17.26 -6.45
N LEU A 116 -0.49 -16.60 -6.86
CA LEU A 116 -1.58 -17.26 -7.60
C LEU A 116 -1.16 -17.72 -8.98
N ASP A 117 -0.21 -17.02 -9.62
CA ASP A 117 0.35 -17.37 -10.93
C ASP A 117 1.39 -18.51 -10.87
N GLY A 118 1.75 -18.99 -9.68
CA GLY A 118 2.74 -20.04 -9.45
C GLY A 118 4.19 -19.63 -9.60
N ASN A 119 4.48 -18.36 -9.94
CA ASN A 119 5.84 -17.86 -10.04
C ASN A 119 6.54 -17.84 -8.67
N GLN A 120 7.79 -18.30 -8.62
CA GLN A 120 8.58 -18.32 -7.40
C GLN A 120 9.60 -17.17 -7.35
N THR A 121 10.03 -16.70 -8.51
CA THR A 121 11.07 -15.67 -8.64
C THR A 121 10.67 -14.62 -9.66
N TYR A 122 11.29 -13.46 -9.55
CA TYR A 122 11.19 -12.36 -10.49
C TYR A 122 12.55 -11.71 -10.71
N VAL A 123 12.81 -11.24 -11.93
CA VAL A 123 13.98 -10.44 -12.26
C VAL A 123 13.51 -9.05 -12.71
N LEU A 124 13.89 -8.02 -11.97
CA LEU A 124 13.59 -6.64 -12.33
C LEU A 124 14.52 -6.22 -13.47
N THR A 125 13.94 -5.88 -14.62
CA THR A 125 14.69 -5.40 -15.79
C THR A 125 14.80 -3.87 -15.81
N GLN A 126 15.79 -3.34 -16.52
CA GLN A 126 15.93 -1.90 -16.72
C GLN A 126 14.68 -1.29 -17.39
N GLU A 127 14.08 -2.00 -18.35
CA GLU A 127 12.85 -1.55 -19.03
C GLU A 127 11.72 -1.31 -18.03
N VAL A 128 11.49 -2.24 -17.10
CA VAL A 128 10.46 -2.10 -16.06
C VAL A 128 10.83 -0.98 -15.09
N LEU A 129 12.10 -0.90 -14.70
CA LEU A 129 12.57 0.14 -13.78
C LEU A 129 12.36 1.55 -14.36
N ASP A 130 12.65 1.74 -15.65
CA ASP A 130 12.51 3.03 -16.35
C ASP A 130 11.05 3.50 -16.43
N LYS A 131 10.07 2.58 -16.40
CA LYS A 131 8.64 2.93 -16.38
C LYS A 131 8.23 3.78 -15.18
N TYR A 132 8.93 3.66 -14.05
CA TYR A 132 8.65 4.47 -12.86
C TYR A 132 8.97 5.96 -13.04
N LEU A 133 9.89 6.31 -13.96
CA LEU A 133 10.32 7.69 -14.20
C LEU A 133 9.23 8.58 -14.83
N LYS A 134 8.19 8.00 -15.41
CA LYS A 134 7.10 8.78 -16.03
C LYS A 134 6.05 9.27 -15.04
N TYR A 135 6.11 8.83 -13.78
CA TYR A 135 5.13 9.15 -12.76
C TYR A 135 5.60 10.27 -11.83
N ASP A 136 4.75 11.25 -11.59
CA ASP A 136 5.03 12.36 -10.65
C ASP A 136 4.42 12.08 -9.27
N THR A 137 5.21 11.42 -8.43
CA THR A 137 4.80 11.09 -7.04
C THR A 137 4.43 12.31 -6.22
N ILE A 138 5.15 13.43 -6.40
CA ILE A 138 4.91 14.66 -5.62
C ILE A 138 3.56 15.27 -5.98
N LYS A 139 3.20 15.28 -7.26
CA LYS A 139 1.89 15.73 -7.73
C LYS A 139 0.78 14.91 -7.09
N GLU A 140 0.86 13.58 -7.16
CA GLU A 140 -0.16 12.68 -6.61
C GLU A 140 -0.34 12.83 -5.09
N ILE A 141 0.76 12.99 -4.33
CA ILE A 141 0.68 13.27 -2.89
C ILE A 141 -0.08 14.59 -2.63
N ARG A 142 0.21 15.64 -3.39
CA ARG A 142 -0.46 16.94 -3.23
C ARG A 142 -1.96 16.89 -3.54
N GLU A 143 -2.33 16.18 -4.59
CA GLU A 143 -3.73 16.03 -5.02
C GLU A 143 -4.55 15.20 -4.02
N LYS A 144 -3.93 14.17 -3.42
CA LYS A 144 -4.61 13.22 -2.52
C LYS A 144 -4.46 13.56 -1.02
N LYS A 145 -3.71 14.61 -0.65
CA LYS A 145 -3.32 14.92 0.74
C LYS A 145 -4.45 15.00 1.76
N GLN A 146 -5.68 15.33 1.33
CA GLN A 146 -6.84 15.48 2.22
C GLN A 146 -7.43 14.14 2.72
N ARG A 147 -7.15 13.06 1.99
CA ARG A 147 -7.58 11.69 2.32
C ARG A 147 -6.41 10.69 2.36
N LEU A 148 -5.19 11.21 2.48
CA LEU A 148 -3.96 10.43 2.54
C LEU A 148 -3.40 10.44 3.96
N HIS A 149 -3.33 9.28 4.58
CA HIS A 149 -2.65 9.04 5.86
C HIS A 149 -1.35 8.28 5.62
N ALA A 150 -0.29 8.72 6.24
CA ALA A 150 1.01 8.06 6.12
C ALA A 150 1.55 7.64 7.48
N LEU A 151 2.01 6.39 7.57
CA LEU A 151 2.76 5.85 8.69
C LEU A 151 4.20 5.61 8.24
N CYS A 152 5.15 6.30 8.86
CA CYS A 152 6.55 6.25 8.48
C CYS A 152 7.42 5.86 9.68
N SER A 153 8.37 4.95 9.47
CA SER A 153 9.36 4.59 10.47
C SER A 153 10.69 5.28 10.21
N THR A 154 11.30 5.86 11.25
CA THR A 154 12.68 6.35 11.18
C THR A 154 13.71 5.23 11.21
N LYS A 155 13.28 3.99 11.51
CA LYS A 155 14.12 2.78 11.51
C LYS A 155 13.91 1.91 10.29
N ASP A 156 13.44 2.49 9.18
CA ASP A 156 13.31 1.78 7.91
C ASP A 156 14.69 1.47 7.33
N GLU A 157 15.09 0.20 7.38
CA GLU A 157 16.39 -0.28 6.97
C GLU A 157 16.56 -0.44 5.45
N LEU A 158 15.46 -0.41 4.68
CA LEU A 158 15.50 -0.58 3.22
C LEU A 158 15.52 0.74 2.46
N ILE A 159 14.68 1.69 2.85
CA ILE A 159 14.53 2.96 2.13
C ILE A 159 14.99 4.18 2.95
N GLY A 160 15.46 3.93 4.18
CA GLY A 160 15.93 4.97 5.08
C GLY A 160 14.85 6.01 5.40
N ASP A 161 15.20 7.29 5.35
CA ASP A 161 14.29 8.40 5.65
C ASP A 161 13.71 9.10 4.40
N LEU A 162 13.89 8.50 3.22
CA LEU A 162 13.51 9.08 1.93
C LEU A 162 12.01 9.44 1.90
N HIS A 163 11.16 8.50 2.31
CA HIS A 163 9.71 8.70 2.36
C HIS A 163 9.31 9.81 3.34
N ILE A 164 9.99 9.92 4.48
CA ILE A 164 9.74 11.00 5.45
C ILE A 164 10.10 12.36 4.86
N LYS A 165 11.25 12.45 4.19
CA LYS A 165 11.70 13.70 3.53
C LYS A 165 10.74 14.14 2.43
N THR A 166 10.14 13.18 1.73
CA THR A 166 9.16 13.45 0.67
C THR A 166 7.81 13.88 1.22
N LEU A 167 7.29 13.18 2.23
CA LEU A 167 5.93 13.38 2.74
C LEU A 167 5.80 14.55 3.71
N LYS A 168 6.77 14.76 4.60
CA LYS A 168 6.72 15.76 5.68
C LYS A 168 6.49 17.20 5.22
N PRO A 169 7.05 17.67 4.07
CA PRO A 169 6.77 19.00 3.56
C PRO A 169 5.36 19.21 2.97
N ILE A 170 4.63 18.11 2.69
CA ILE A 170 3.38 18.13 1.92
C ILE A 170 2.17 17.77 2.77
N LEU A 171 2.30 16.75 3.61
CA LEU A 171 1.18 16.25 4.41
C LEU A 171 0.93 17.11 5.66
N PRO A 172 -0.33 17.33 6.03
CA PRO A 172 -0.71 17.86 7.33
C PRO A 172 -0.17 16.98 8.47
N LYS A 173 0.09 17.58 9.65
CA LYS A 173 0.67 16.85 10.79
C LYS A 173 -0.23 15.74 11.32
N ASP A 174 -1.53 15.90 11.24
CA ASP A 174 -2.56 14.91 11.62
C ASP A 174 -2.70 13.75 10.62
N ARG A 175 -2.11 13.91 9.43
CA ARG A 175 -2.10 12.89 8.36
C ARG A 175 -0.75 12.17 8.22
N LEU A 176 0.26 12.54 9.00
CA LEU A 176 1.60 11.94 8.98
C LEU A 176 2.04 11.50 10.36
N LYS A 177 2.04 10.19 10.62
CA LYS A 177 2.57 9.59 11.84
C LYS A 177 3.99 9.08 11.59
N ILE A 178 4.96 9.63 12.33
CA ILE A 178 6.39 9.22 12.27
C ILE A 178 6.75 8.59 13.60
N VAL A 179 7.28 7.37 13.57
CA VAL A 179 7.65 6.59 14.76
C VAL A 179 9.02 5.93 14.59
N ASP A 180 9.55 5.33 15.66
CA ASP A 180 10.89 4.73 15.69
C ASP A 180 10.91 3.32 16.29
N ASP A 181 9.77 2.64 16.31
CA ASP A 181 9.57 1.36 16.99
C ASP A 181 9.31 0.16 16.06
N PHE A 182 9.39 0.35 14.73
CA PHE A 182 9.34 -0.75 13.75
C PHE A 182 10.26 -0.49 12.55
N GLY A 183 10.62 -1.54 11.80
CA GLY A 183 11.41 -1.46 10.57
C GLY A 183 10.55 -1.43 9.30
N HIS A 184 11.17 -1.61 8.13
CA HIS A 184 10.49 -1.57 6.82
C HIS A 184 9.26 -2.47 6.75
N GLN A 185 9.35 -3.67 7.31
CA GLN A 185 8.28 -4.68 7.24
C GLN A 185 7.02 -4.34 8.02
N CYS A 186 6.98 -3.29 8.83
CA CYS A 186 5.80 -2.88 9.59
C CYS A 186 5.17 -4.07 10.35
N ARG A 187 5.94 -4.71 11.24
CA ARG A 187 5.51 -5.80 12.11
C ARG A 187 5.19 -5.27 13.51
N ASP A 188 4.57 -6.07 14.33
CA ASP A 188 4.33 -5.82 15.76
C ASP A 188 3.82 -4.40 16.06
N ALA A 189 4.64 -3.51 16.61
CA ALA A 189 4.28 -2.13 16.91
C ALA A 189 3.78 -1.38 15.66
N GLY A 190 4.41 -1.60 14.50
CA GLY A 190 3.99 -1.00 13.24
C GLY A 190 2.56 -1.39 12.82
N LEU A 191 2.16 -2.65 13.06
CA LEU A 191 0.78 -3.09 12.81
C LEU A 191 -0.20 -2.42 13.77
N ASN A 192 0.15 -2.23 15.04
CA ASN A 192 -0.71 -1.53 15.99
C ASN A 192 -0.94 -0.09 15.55
N HIS A 193 0.11 0.62 15.15
CA HIS A 193 -0.02 1.99 14.60
C HIS A 193 -0.88 2.04 13.34
N LEU A 194 -0.73 1.07 12.44
CA LEU A 194 -1.56 0.97 11.24
C LEU A 194 -3.04 0.77 11.61
N PHE A 195 -3.33 -0.13 12.54
CA PHE A 195 -4.71 -0.38 12.99
C PHE A 195 -5.32 0.85 13.67
N GLU A 196 -4.55 1.58 14.50
CA GLU A 196 -5.00 2.84 15.11
C GLU A 196 -5.38 3.88 14.06
N ILE A 197 -4.59 4.05 13.00
CA ILE A 197 -4.90 4.97 11.89
C ILE A 197 -6.21 4.58 11.21
N ILE A 198 -6.36 3.29 10.87
CA ILE A 198 -7.59 2.79 10.22
C ILE A 198 -8.80 2.98 11.14
N GLU A 199 -8.69 2.68 12.44
CA GLU A 199 -9.76 2.90 13.41
C GLU A 199 -10.17 4.38 13.49
N GLN A 200 -9.22 5.30 13.46
CA GLN A 200 -9.51 6.73 13.44
C GLN A 200 -10.29 7.15 12.19
N ILE A 201 -9.92 6.61 11.02
CA ILE A 201 -10.65 6.85 9.75
C ILE A 201 -12.09 6.35 9.86
N VAL A 202 -12.29 5.13 10.34
CA VAL A 202 -13.62 4.49 10.45
C VAL A 202 -14.53 5.19 11.46
N LEU A 203 -13.96 5.81 12.50
CA LEU A 203 -14.70 6.53 13.54
C LEU A 203 -14.93 8.01 13.19
N SER A 204 -14.27 8.52 12.16
CA SER A 204 -14.48 9.91 11.70
C SER A 204 -15.81 10.00 10.93
N PRO A 205 -16.69 10.97 11.29
CA PRO A 205 -17.99 11.14 10.66
C PRO A 205 -17.91 11.61 9.21
#